data_4fd98b1c46045bbae2f2cda876e985e4
#
_entry.id   4fd98b1c46045bbae2f2cda876e985e4
#
_cell.length_a   1.000
_cell.length_b   1.000
_cell.length_c   1.000
_cell.angle_alpha   90.00
_cell.angle_beta   90.00
_cell.angle_gamma   90.00
#
_symmetry.space_group_name_H-M   'P 1'
#
loop_
_entity.id
_entity.type
_entity.pdbx_description
1 polymer ?
#
loop_
_entity_poly.entity_id
_entity_poly.type
_entity_poly.pdbx_seq_one_letter_code
_entity_poly.pdbx_strand_id
1 'polypeptide(L)'
;MQEIVERYLAAWNETDATRRRKLVDELWAEDGSYTDPLADVHGREEIDGLIGAVQQQFPEFVFTLGGPVDTHHDQARFTWHLGPDGAEPVVIGFDVAVLNGGGQIRSVYGFLDKVPAA
;
A
#
# COMPACT_ATOMS: atom_id res chain seq x y z
N MET A 1 -9.90 -9.31 -7.50
CA MET A 1 -9.56 -8.27 -6.52
C MET A 1 -8.46 -8.70 -5.56
N GLN A 2 -8.41 -9.95 -5.14
CA GLN A 2 -7.32 -10.50 -4.32
C GLN A 2 -5.95 -10.25 -4.97
N GLU A 3 -5.84 -10.47 -6.27
CA GLU A 3 -4.61 -10.23 -7.03
C GLU A 3 -4.16 -8.77 -6.98
N ILE A 4 -5.10 -7.83 -7.03
CA ILE A 4 -4.79 -6.40 -6.94
C ILE A 4 -4.17 -6.08 -5.57
N VAL A 5 -4.72 -6.65 -4.49
CA VAL A 5 -4.18 -6.44 -3.14
C VAL A 5 -2.78 -7.03 -3.02
N GLU A 6 -2.55 -8.22 -3.58
CA GLU A 6 -1.23 -8.85 -3.58
C GLU A 6 -0.20 -8.00 -4.34
N ARG A 7 -0.58 -7.46 -5.49
CA ARG A 7 0.28 -6.56 -6.28
C ARG A 7 0.52 -5.24 -5.55
N TYR A 8 -0.48 -4.74 -4.85
CA TYR A 8 -0.36 -3.54 -4.02
C TYR A 8 0.71 -3.72 -2.94
N LEU A 9 0.64 -4.83 -2.18
CA LEU A 9 1.65 -5.11 -1.16
C LEU A 9 3.03 -5.37 -1.78
N ALA A 10 3.08 -5.99 -2.96
CA ALA A 10 4.34 -6.19 -3.68
C ALA A 10 5.01 -4.85 -4.03
N ALA A 11 4.24 -3.84 -4.42
CA ALA A 11 4.78 -2.50 -4.68
C ALA A 11 5.37 -1.87 -3.42
N TRP A 12 4.70 -2.00 -2.27
CA TRP A 12 5.21 -1.51 -1.00
C TRP A 12 6.46 -2.26 -0.51
N ASN A 13 6.66 -3.50 -0.97
CA ASN A 13 7.81 -4.32 -0.61
C ASN A 13 8.98 -4.20 -1.59
N GLU A 14 8.78 -3.61 -2.77
CA GLU A 14 9.82 -3.54 -3.79
C GLU A 14 10.82 -2.43 -3.46
N THR A 15 12.05 -2.79 -3.13
CA THR A 15 13.09 -1.85 -2.71
C THR A 15 13.95 -1.32 -3.87
N ASP A 16 13.89 -1.97 -5.04
CA ASP A 16 14.54 -1.43 -6.22
C ASP A 16 13.67 -0.30 -6.80
N ALA A 17 14.22 0.90 -6.87
CA ALA A 17 13.46 2.09 -7.25
C ALA A 17 12.85 1.99 -8.66
N THR A 18 13.59 1.42 -9.60
CA THR A 18 13.12 1.27 -10.99
C THR A 18 11.99 0.28 -11.08
N ARG A 19 12.12 -0.88 -10.44
CA ARG A 19 11.06 -1.90 -10.42
C ARG A 19 9.83 -1.42 -9.66
N ARG A 20 10.03 -0.71 -8.56
CA ARG A 20 8.92 -0.17 -7.76
C ARG A 20 8.11 0.83 -8.58
N ARG A 21 8.76 1.75 -9.29
CA ARG A 21 8.07 2.72 -10.13
C ARG A 21 7.28 2.01 -11.23
N LYS A 22 7.82 0.96 -11.81
CA LYS A 22 7.11 0.17 -12.81
C LYS A 22 5.85 -0.47 -12.23
N LEU A 23 5.94 -1.04 -11.03
CA LEU A 23 4.77 -1.62 -10.35
C LEU A 23 3.72 -0.56 -10.06
N VAL A 24 4.12 0.61 -9.61
CA VAL A 24 3.21 1.74 -9.36
C VAL A 24 2.51 2.15 -10.65
N ASP A 25 3.27 2.30 -11.75
CA ASP A 25 2.71 2.72 -13.04
C ASP A 25 1.72 1.71 -13.61
N GLU A 26 1.92 0.43 -13.36
CA GLU A 26 1.01 -0.63 -13.84
C GLU A 26 -0.23 -0.74 -12.97
N LEU A 27 -0.11 -0.50 -11.67
CA LEU A 27 -1.17 -0.76 -10.69
C LEU A 27 -2.08 0.44 -10.45
N TRP A 28 -1.51 1.65 -10.41
CA TRP A 28 -2.24 2.87 -10.09
C TRP A 28 -2.68 3.60 -11.35
N ALA A 29 -3.85 4.23 -11.28
CA ALA A 29 -4.26 5.19 -12.31
C ALA A 29 -3.30 6.38 -12.31
N GLU A 30 -3.15 7.03 -13.46
CA GLU A 30 -2.25 8.18 -13.60
C GLU A 30 -2.57 9.29 -12.60
N ASP A 31 -3.85 9.52 -12.34
CA ASP A 31 -4.36 10.51 -11.38
C ASP A 31 -4.76 9.88 -10.05
N GLY A 32 -4.20 8.74 -9.72
CA GLY A 32 -4.50 8.02 -8.49
C GLY A 32 -4.11 8.81 -7.23
N SER A 33 -4.72 8.45 -6.11
CA SER A 33 -4.44 9.09 -4.83
C SER A 33 -4.26 8.07 -3.71
N TYR A 34 -3.54 8.48 -2.69
CA TYR A 34 -3.34 7.71 -1.46
C TYR A 34 -3.41 8.65 -0.28
N THR A 35 -4.26 8.34 0.68
CA THR A 35 -4.45 9.17 1.88
C THR A 35 -4.47 8.29 3.11
N ASP A 36 -3.65 8.63 4.10
CA ASP A 36 -3.68 8.02 5.43
C ASP A 36 -3.43 9.11 6.48
N PRO A 37 -3.34 8.77 7.79
CA PRO A 37 -3.16 9.79 8.82
C PRO A 37 -1.87 10.62 8.69
N LEU A 38 -0.88 10.13 7.96
CA LEU A 38 0.44 10.76 7.86
C LEU A 38 0.74 11.35 6.49
N ALA A 39 -0.06 11.02 5.47
CA ALA A 39 0.23 11.40 4.08
C ALA A 39 -1.06 11.61 3.29
N ASP A 40 -0.98 12.51 2.32
CA ASP A 40 -2.03 12.76 1.34
C ASP A 40 -1.33 13.11 0.03
N VAL A 41 -1.22 12.13 -0.85
CA VAL A 41 -0.44 12.25 -2.08
C VAL A 41 -1.28 11.94 -3.31
N HIS A 42 -0.93 12.57 -4.43
CA HIS A 42 -1.66 12.48 -5.69
C HIS A 42 -0.70 12.22 -6.84
N GLY A 43 -1.06 11.27 -7.69
CA GLY A 43 -0.27 10.91 -8.86
C GLY A 43 0.81 9.87 -8.55
N ARG A 44 1.22 9.17 -9.60
CA ARG A 44 2.15 8.05 -9.50
C ARG A 44 3.52 8.44 -8.93
N GLU A 45 4.01 9.61 -9.30
CA GLU A 45 5.31 10.08 -8.81
C GLU A 45 5.30 10.29 -7.30
N GLU A 46 4.26 10.95 -6.78
CA GLU A 46 4.14 11.20 -5.35
C GLU A 46 3.90 9.91 -4.58
N ILE A 47 3.09 9.01 -5.13
CA ILE A 47 2.82 7.71 -4.52
C ILE A 47 4.11 6.89 -4.42
N ASP A 48 4.88 6.81 -5.51
CA ASP A 48 6.17 6.13 -5.51
C ASP A 48 7.13 6.74 -4.50
N GLY A 49 7.18 8.07 -4.43
CA GLY A 49 8.02 8.78 -3.47
C GLY A 49 7.64 8.48 -2.02
N LEU A 50 6.36 8.39 -1.73
CA LEU A 50 5.87 8.02 -0.39
C LEU A 50 6.30 6.60 -0.02
N ILE A 51 6.13 5.65 -0.93
CA ILE A 51 6.54 4.26 -0.69
C ILE A 51 8.04 4.20 -0.37
N GLY A 52 8.85 4.88 -1.16
CA GLY A 52 10.29 4.94 -0.93
C GLY A 52 10.67 5.53 0.43
N ALA A 53 9.98 6.59 0.84
CA ALA A 53 10.21 7.22 2.14
C ALA A 53 9.88 6.28 3.31
N VAL A 54 8.78 5.55 3.20
CA VAL A 54 8.39 4.58 4.23
C VAL A 54 9.40 3.45 4.31
N GLN A 55 9.89 2.95 3.18
CA GLN A 55 10.92 1.92 3.15
C GLN A 55 12.22 2.37 3.82
N GLN A 56 12.59 3.62 3.65
CA GLN A 56 13.78 4.18 4.31
C GLN A 56 13.59 4.33 5.82
N GLN A 57 12.38 4.62 6.25
CA GLN A 57 12.04 4.74 7.67
C GLN A 57 12.06 3.37 8.37
N PHE A 58 11.69 2.31 7.66
CA PHE A 58 11.60 0.96 8.19
C PHE A 58 12.47 0.00 7.36
N PRO A 59 13.80 0.15 7.37
CA PRO A 59 14.67 -0.68 6.55
C PRO A 59 14.52 -2.17 6.90
N GLU A 60 14.47 -3.02 5.87
CA GLU A 60 14.35 -4.47 5.98
C GLU A 60 13.02 -4.98 6.55
N PHE A 61 12.07 -4.10 6.81
CA PHE A 61 10.71 -4.50 7.19
C PHE A 61 9.95 -4.94 5.94
N VAL A 62 8.97 -5.82 6.15
CA VAL A 62 8.11 -6.32 5.06
C VAL A 62 6.65 -6.07 5.38
N PHE A 63 5.87 -5.78 4.33
CA PHE A 63 4.42 -5.68 4.41
C PHE A 63 3.82 -7.05 4.09
N THR A 64 2.89 -7.49 4.93
CA THR A 64 2.16 -8.73 4.72
C THR A 64 0.67 -8.51 4.92
N LEU A 65 -0.14 -9.36 4.29
CA LEU A 65 -1.59 -9.32 4.47
C LEU A 65 -1.93 -9.82 5.88
N GLY A 66 -2.70 -9.03 6.63
CA GLY A 66 -3.00 -9.30 8.02
C GLY A 66 -4.32 -10.03 8.27
N GLY A 67 -5.06 -10.36 7.21
CA GLY A 67 -6.35 -11.03 7.31
C GLY A 67 -6.99 -11.19 5.95
N PRO A 68 -8.28 -11.58 5.88
CA PRO A 68 -8.96 -11.75 4.61
C PRO A 68 -9.19 -10.43 3.89
N VAL A 69 -9.22 -10.48 2.56
CA VAL A 69 -9.64 -9.36 1.73
C VAL A 69 -11.15 -9.43 1.55
N ASP A 70 -11.83 -8.35 1.84
CA ASP A 70 -13.28 -8.25 1.66
C ASP A 70 -13.56 -7.29 0.50
N THR A 71 -14.36 -7.72 -0.46
CA THR A 71 -14.58 -6.97 -1.69
C THR A 71 -16.05 -6.88 -2.04
N HIS A 72 -16.44 -5.74 -2.59
CA HIS A 72 -17.70 -5.58 -3.30
C HIS A 72 -17.57 -4.44 -4.30
N HIS A 73 -18.25 -4.55 -5.44
CA HIS A 73 -18.18 -3.53 -6.50
C HIS A 73 -16.72 -3.24 -6.84
N ASP A 74 -16.30 -1.98 -6.86
CA ASP A 74 -14.95 -1.58 -7.21
C ASP A 74 -14.04 -1.40 -5.98
N GLN A 75 -14.45 -1.92 -4.82
CA GLN A 75 -13.76 -1.69 -3.56
C GLN A 75 -13.22 -2.97 -2.96
N ALA A 76 -12.06 -2.86 -2.30
CA ALA A 76 -11.48 -3.90 -1.47
C ALA A 76 -11.03 -3.29 -0.15
N ARG A 77 -11.27 -3.98 0.95
CA ARG A 77 -10.72 -3.60 2.25
C ARG A 77 -9.86 -4.73 2.81
N PHE A 78 -8.79 -4.36 3.48
CA PHE A 78 -7.86 -5.34 4.03
C PHE A 78 -6.99 -4.72 5.12
N THR A 79 -6.53 -5.58 6.03
CA THR A 79 -5.52 -5.23 7.04
C THR A 79 -4.15 -5.64 6.52
N TRP A 80 -3.15 -4.81 6.75
CA TRP A 80 -1.76 -5.15 6.46
C TRP A 80 -0.91 -5.01 7.72
N HIS A 81 0.15 -5.81 7.78
CA HIS A 81 1.15 -5.78 8.85
C HIS A 81 2.48 -5.31 8.27
N LEU A 82 3.19 -4.48 9.01
CA LEU A 82 4.56 -4.07 8.68
C LEU A 82 5.47 -4.40 9.85
N GLY A 83 6.51 -5.16 9.61
CA GLY A 83 7.49 -5.53 10.63
C GLY A 83 8.64 -6.33 10.04
N PRO A 84 9.60 -6.71 10.88
CA PRO A 84 10.66 -7.62 10.44
C PRO A 84 10.05 -8.94 9.98
N ASP A 85 10.65 -9.55 8.96
CA ASP A 85 10.16 -10.82 8.42
C ASP A 85 10.15 -11.88 9.53
N GLY A 86 9.00 -12.55 9.69
CA GLY A 86 8.81 -13.59 10.69
C GLY A 86 8.61 -13.10 12.12
N ALA A 87 8.54 -11.79 12.34
CA ALA A 87 8.34 -11.21 13.67
C ALA A 87 6.97 -10.55 13.80
N GLU A 88 6.60 -10.16 15.01
CA GLU A 88 5.36 -9.42 15.23
C GLU A 88 5.37 -8.08 14.51
N PRO A 89 4.21 -7.63 13.99
CA PRO A 89 4.15 -6.35 13.30
C PRO A 89 4.38 -5.17 14.25
N VAL A 90 5.15 -4.22 13.75
CA VAL A 90 5.42 -2.94 14.42
C VAL A 90 4.34 -1.92 14.07
N VAL A 91 3.83 -1.99 12.84
CA VAL A 91 2.71 -1.15 12.37
C VAL A 91 1.63 -2.07 11.82
N ILE A 92 0.38 -1.77 12.13
CA ILE A 92 -0.78 -2.43 11.56
C ILE A 92 -1.65 -1.35 10.94
N GLY A 93 -1.97 -1.52 9.67
CA GLY A 93 -2.83 -0.60 8.96
C GLY A 93 -4.04 -1.29 8.35
N PHE A 94 -4.99 -0.46 7.94
CA PHE A 94 -6.23 -0.88 7.30
C PHE A 94 -6.45 0.02 6.09
N ASP A 95 -6.57 -0.59 4.92
CA ASP A 95 -6.76 0.17 3.68
C ASP A 95 -8.05 -0.21 2.98
N VAL A 96 -8.66 0.79 2.34
CA VAL A 96 -9.73 0.60 1.36
C VAL A 96 -9.19 1.06 0.02
N ALA A 97 -9.12 0.15 -0.94
CA ALA A 97 -8.71 0.46 -2.30
C ALA A 97 -9.94 0.53 -3.20
N VAL A 98 -10.00 1.58 -4.04
CA VAL A 98 -11.09 1.80 -5.00
C VAL A 98 -10.48 1.77 -6.39
N LEU A 99 -11.04 0.92 -7.28
CA LEU A 99 -10.57 0.78 -8.66
C LEU A 99 -11.37 1.68 -9.60
N ASN A 100 -10.73 2.09 -10.69
CA ASN A 100 -11.43 2.73 -11.80
C ASN A 100 -12.02 1.68 -12.75
N GLY A 101 -12.70 2.12 -13.82
CA GLY A 101 -13.30 1.21 -14.78
C GLY A 101 -12.30 0.38 -15.59
N GLY A 102 -11.03 0.74 -15.59
CA GLY A 102 -9.95 0.02 -16.26
C GLY A 102 -9.22 -0.98 -15.38
N GLY A 103 -9.66 -1.16 -14.13
CA GLY A 103 -9.03 -2.12 -13.21
C GLY A 103 -7.78 -1.60 -12.53
N GLN A 104 -7.51 -0.30 -12.60
CA GLN A 104 -6.39 0.32 -11.88
C GLN A 104 -6.87 0.96 -10.59
N ILE A 105 -5.98 1.07 -9.60
CA ILE A 105 -6.31 1.73 -8.34
C ILE A 105 -6.46 3.23 -8.60
N ARG A 106 -7.66 3.76 -8.30
CA ARG A 106 -7.94 5.18 -8.35
C ARG A 106 -7.63 5.86 -7.03
N SER A 107 -7.96 5.22 -5.91
CA SER A 107 -7.79 5.81 -4.58
C SER A 107 -7.54 4.72 -3.55
N VAL A 108 -6.69 5.03 -2.57
CA VAL A 108 -6.57 4.23 -1.36
C VAL A 108 -6.80 5.14 -0.17
N TYR A 109 -7.65 4.69 0.75
CA TYR A 109 -7.94 5.38 2.01
C TYR A 109 -7.44 4.48 3.13
N GLY A 110 -6.45 4.96 3.87
CA GLY A 110 -5.77 4.18 4.88
C GLY A 110 -5.96 4.71 6.30
N PHE A 111 -5.91 3.77 7.24
CA PHE A 111 -5.96 4.05 8.67
C PHE A 111 -4.85 3.27 9.35
N LEU A 112 -4.42 3.73 10.52
CA LEU A 112 -3.39 3.06 11.30
C LEU A 112 -4.03 2.55 12.59
N ASP A 113 -4.00 1.22 12.77
CA ASP A 113 -4.57 0.56 13.95
C ASP A 113 -3.53 0.36 15.05
N LYS A 114 -2.25 0.28 14.66
CA LYS A 114 -1.12 0.16 15.57
C LYS A 114 0.07 0.92 14.99
N VAL A 115 0.74 1.70 15.81
CA VAL A 115 1.96 2.42 15.43
C VAL A 115 3.07 2.06 16.42
N PRO A 116 4.36 2.28 16.05
CA PRO A 116 5.46 2.01 16.96
C PRO A 116 5.31 2.83 18.24
N ALA A 117 5.73 2.26 19.35
CA ALA A 117 5.81 2.98 20.61
C ALA A 117 6.85 4.11 20.48
N ALA A 118 6.51 5.26 21.02
CA ALA A 118 7.42 6.42 21.00
C ALA A 118 8.62 6.21 21.91
#